data_ccb984ead2f1c8211ec0ec7bc825509f
#
_entry.id   ccb984ead2f1c8211ec0ec7bc825509f
#
_cell.length_a   1.000
_cell.length_b   1.000
_cell.length_c   1.000
_cell.angle_alpha   90.00
_cell.angle_beta   90.00
_cell.angle_gamma   90.00
#
_symmetry.space_group_name_H-M   'P 1'
#
loop_
_entity.id
_entity.type
_entity.pdbx_description
1 polymer ?
#
loop_
_entity_poly.entity_id
_entity_poly.type
_entity_poly.pdbx_seq_one_letter_code
_entity_poly.pdbx_strand_id
1 'polypeptide(L)'
;MEDILLYMAPMEGVTGYIYRRAYHRCFYPLDWYFTPFIAPKQAGAAVPENRTISISARERRDILPDHNRGMKVVPQILTNRWEDFLQTCGILKEAGYR
;
A
#
# COMPACT_ATOMS: atom_id res chain seq x y z
N MET A 1 -3.66 31.14 10.63
CA MET A 1 -4.33 29.83 10.76
C MET A 1 -3.28 28.73 10.84
N GLU A 2 -3.38 27.89 11.82
CA GLU A 2 -2.43 26.81 11.97
C GLU A 2 -2.58 25.77 10.87
N ASP A 3 -1.48 25.25 10.40
CA ASP A 3 -1.50 24.20 9.41
C ASP A 3 -1.95 22.90 10.06
N ILE A 4 -3.04 22.34 9.57
CA ILE A 4 -3.56 21.07 10.01
C ILE A 4 -3.24 20.03 8.93
N LEU A 5 -2.60 18.96 9.33
CA LEU A 5 -2.34 17.83 8.43
C LEU A 5 -3.50 16.85 8.53
N LEU A 6 -4.04 16.48 7.39
CA LEU A 6 -5.16 15.55 7.31
C LEU A 6 -4.72 14.29 6.61
N TYR A 7 -4.98 13.15 7.23
CA TYR A 7 -4.63 11.83 6.72
C TYR A 7 -5.90 11.01 6.52
N MET A 8 -5.93 10.24 5.43
CA MET A 8 -7.01 9.28 5.25
C MET A 8 -6.60 7.98 5.93
N ALA A 9 -7.32 7.62 6.98
CA ALA A 9 -7.16 6.32 7.63
C ALA A 9 -7.70 5.22 6.72
N PRO A 10 -7.05 4.07 6.66
CA PRO A 10 -7.53 2.99 5.80
C PRO A 10 -8.73 2.27 6.40
N MET A 11 -9.60 1.80 5.52
CA MET A 11 -10.71 0.92 5.88
C MET A 11 -10.71 -0.24 4.92
N GLU A 12 -10.46 -1.43 5.43
CA GLU A 12 -10.35 -2.63 4.60
C GLU A 12 -11.61 -2.84 3.75
N GLY A 13 -11.40 -3.12 2.47
CA GLY A 13 -12.48 -3.33 1.53
C GLY A 13 -13.15 -2.06 1.03
N VAL A 14 -12.80 -0.89 1.55
CA VAL A 14 -13.42 0.38 1.19
C VAL A 14 -12.41 1.36 0.58
N THR A 15 -11.30 1.63 1.27
CA THR A 15 -10.38 2.69 0.85
C THR A 15 -9.25 2.19 -0.06
N GLY A 16 -9.59 1.35 -1.05
CA GLY A 16 -8.68 1.02 -2.13
C GLY A 16 -8.41 2.22 -3.02
N TYR A 17 -7.61 2.00 -4.08
CA TYR A 17 -7.18 3.12 -4.93
C TYR A 17 -8.37 3.84 -5.60
N ILE A 18 -9.43 3.12 -5.91
CA ILE A 18 -10.61 3.72 -6.55
C ILE A 18 -11.24 4.74 -5.62
N TYR A 19 -11.44 4.37 -4.36
CA TYR A 19 -12.00 5.27 -3.36
C TYR A 19 -11.10 6.49 -3.13
N ARG A 20 -9.79 6.24 -2.96
CA ARG A 20 -8.83 7.31 -2.73
C ARG A 20 -8.81 8.32 -3.88
N ARG A 21 -8.80 7.82 -5.11
CA ARG A 21 -8.82 8.70 -6.29
C ARG A 21 -10.11 9.51 -6.37
N ALA A 22 -11.24 8.87 -6.12
CA ALA A 22 -12.52 9.56 -6.13
C ALA A 22 -12.56 10.67 -5.07
N TYR A 23 -12.11 10.36 -3.87
CA TYR A 23 -12.05 11.35 -2.79
C TYR A 23 -11.13 12.50 -3.17
N HIS A 24 -9.95 12.20 -3.66
CA HIS A 24 -8.95 13.22 -4.00
C HIS A 24 -9.44 14.16 -5.11
N ARG A 25 -10.24 13.66 -6.03
CA ARG A 25 -10.76 14.45 -7.15
C ARG A 25 -12.01 15.25 -6.78
N CYS A 26 -12.84 14.72 -5.89
CA CYS A 26 -14.14 15.30 -5.61
C CYS A 26 -14.18 16.14 -4.34
N PHE A 27 -13.21 15.97 -3.46
CA PHE A 27 -13.17 16.67 -2.18
C PHE A 27 -11.85 17.37 -2.01
N TYR A 28 -11.66 17.97 -0.84
CA TYR A 28 -10.42 18.66 -0.52
C TYR A 28 -9.27 17.65 -0.45
N PRO A 29 -8.15 17.90 -1.14
CA PRO A 29 -7.02 16.96 -1.09
C PRO A 29 -6.48 16.80 0.31
N LEU A 30 -6.18 15.55 0.66
CA LEU A 30 -5.56 15.23 1.94
C LEU A 30 -4.04 15.24 1.82
N ASP A 31 -3.36 15.40 2.95
CA ASP A 31 -1.89 15.43 2.94
C ASP A 31 -1.31 14.04 2.71
N TRP A 32 -1.92 13.02 3.30
CA TRP A 32 -1.45 11.64 3.17
C TRP A 32 -2.62 10.69 3.09
N TYR A 33 -2.45 9.64 2.30
CA TYR A 33 -3.43 8.57 2.15
C TYR A 33 -2.76 7.25 2.52
N PHE A 34 -3.30 6.55 3.51
CA PHE A 34 -2.78 5.25 3.91
C PHE A 34 -3.54 4.16 3.19
N THR A 35 -2.82 3.15 2.67
CA THR A 35 -3.47 2.02 2.01
C THR A 35 -4.08 1.08 3.04
N PRO A 36 -5.10 0.30 2.66
CA PRO A 36 -5.42 -0.90 3.42
C PRO A 36 -4.20 -1.80 3.51
N PHE A 37 -4.24 -2.75 4.43
CA PHE A 37 -3.09 -3.61 4.69
C PHE A 37 -2.68 -4.42 3.46
N ILE A 38 -1.38 -4.45 3.22
CA ILE A 38 -0.76 -5.39 2.31
C ILE A 38 -0.29 -6.56 3.17
N ALA A 39 -0.93 -7.71 3.00
CA ALA A 39 -0.63 -8.91 3.78
C ALA A 39 0.09 -9.90 2.86
N PRO A 40 1.43 -9.89 2.82
CA PRO A 40 2.15 -10.76 1.92
C PRO A 40 1.95 -12.22 2.29
N LYS A 41 1.81 -13.06 1.27
CA LYS A 41 1.68 -14.50 1.45
C LYS A 41 2.90 -15.18 0.87
N GLN A 42 3.28 -16.29 1.49
CA GLN A 42 4.38 -17.07 0.97
C GLN A 42 3.96 -17.78 -0.31
N ALA A 43 4.76 -17.61 -1.35
CA ALA A 43 4.53 -18.27 -2.62
C ALA A 43 5.19 -19.65 -2.57
N GLY A 44 4.53 -20.59 -2.01
CA GLY A 44 4.68 -22.03 -2.08
C GLY A 44 6.01 -22.68 -2.37
N ALA A 45 7.14 -22.07 -2.05
CA ALA A 45 8.43 -22.73 -2.23
C ALA A 45 8.63 -23.76 -1.14
N ALA A 46 8.96 -24.98 -1.55
CA ALA A 46 9.19 -26.08 -0.62
C ALA A 46 10.47 -25.89 0.20
N VAL A 47 11.40 -25.10 -0.28
CA VAL A 47 12.71 -24.89 0.35
C VAL A 47 12.69 -23.52 1.05
N PRO A 48 12.90 -23.47 2.38
CA PRO A 48 12.81 -22.20 3.13
C PRO A 48 13.72 -21.09 2.61
N GLU A 49 14.91 -21.45 2.14
CA GLU A 49 15.89 -20.48 1.61
C GLU A 49 15.44 -19.81 0.32
N ASN A 50 14.53 -20.46 -0.41
CA ASN A 50 14.01 -19.94 -1.67
C ASN A 50 12.59 -19.37 -1.52
N ARG A 51 12.19 -19.06 -0.30
CA ARG A 51 10.88 -18.50 -0.08
C ARG A 51 10.78 -17.13 -0.73
N THR A 52 9.75 -16.97 -1.54
CA THR A 52 9.36 -15.67 -2.05
C THR A 52 7.98 -15.35 -1.49
N ILE A 53 7.68 -14.08 -1.39
CA ILE A 53 6.35 -13.65 -1.03
C ILE A 53 5.61 -13.19 -2.28
N SER A 54 4.30 -13.20 -2.20
CA SER A 54 3.45 -12.59 -3.21
C SER A 54 2.41 -11.72 -2.54
N ILE A 55 2.00 -10.68 -3.24
CA ILE A 55 0.87 -9.86 -2.81
C ILE A 55 -0.27 -10.09 -3.79
N SER A 56 -1.50 -9.90 -3.33
CA SER A 56 -2.68 -10.17 -4.15
C SER A 56 -2.79 -9.17 -5.31
N ALA A 57 -3.59 -9.52 -6.31
CA ALA A 57 -3.85 -8.62 -7.43
C ALA A 57 -4.49 -7.32 -6.94
N ARG A 58 -5.38 -7.40 -5.95
CA ARG A 58 -5.99 -6.21 -5.36
C ARG A 58 -4.93 -5.31 -4.72
N GLU A 59 -4.02 -5.91 -3.95
CA GLU A 59 -2.96 -5.16 -3.30
C GLU A 59 -2.03 -4.51 -4.32
N ARG A 60 -1.69 -5.22 -5.39
CA ARG A 60 -0.87 -4.66 -6.45
C ARG A 60 -1.54 -3.47 -7.12
N ARG A 61 -2.84 -3.56 -7.37
CA ARG A 61 -3.59 -2.44 -7.96
C ARG A 61 -3.59 -1.22 -7.04
N ASP A 62 -3.65 -1.45 -5.73
CA ASP A 62 -3.69 -0.35 -4.78
C ASP A 62 -2.37 0.44 -4.73
N ILE A 63 -1.26 -0.18 -5.06
CA ILE A 63 0.05 0.45 -4.99
C ILE A 63 0.62 0.85 -6.34
N LEU A 64 -0.07 0.60 -7.45
CA LEU A 64 0.43 1.03 -8.75
C LEU A 64 0.57 2.55 -8.79
N PRO A 65 1.75 3.06 -9.20
CA PRO A 65 1.96 4.51 -9.22
C PRO A 65 0.92 5.26 -10.05
N ASP A 66 0.51 4.70 -11.17
CA ASP A 66 -0.50 5.34 -12.04
C ASP A 66 -1.85 5.48 -11.36
N HIS A 67 -2.18 4.58 -10.44
CA HIS A 67 -3.44 4.64 -9.69
C HIS A 67 -3.41 5.69 -8.58
N ASN A 68 -2.23 6.18 -8.23
CA ASN A 68 -2.04 7.07 -7.08
C ASN A 68 -1.40 8.40 -7.46
N ARG A 69 -1.52 8.80 -8.72
CA ARG A 69 -0.93 10.06 -9.19
C ARG A 69 -1.47 11.25 -8.43
N GLY A 70 -0.56 12.13 -8.04
CA GLY A 70 -0.91 13.35 -7.35
C GLY A 70 -1.25 13.17 -5.88
N MET A 71 -1.24 11.94 -5.39
CA MET A 71 -1.51 11.64 -3.99
C MET A 71 -0.24 11.18 -3.29
N LYS A 72 -0.08 11.59 -2.04
CA LYS A 72 0.97 11.05 -1.19
C LYS A 72 0.41 9.81 -0.50
N VAL A 73 0.81 8.65 -0.97
CA VAL A 73 0.27 7.37 -0.50
C VAL A 73 1.33 6.65 0.33
N VAL A 74 0.91 6.19 1.51
CA VAL A 74 1.76 5.42 2.40
C VAL A 74 1.22 3.99 2.43
N PRO A 75 1.93 3.02 1.84
CA PRO A 75 1.52 1.63 1.92
C PRO A 75 1.76 1.08 3.32
N GLN A 76 0.83 0.25 3.79
CA GLN A 76 0.93 -0.39 5.09
C GLN A 76 1.10 -1.89 4.92
N ILE A 77 2.06 -2.45 5.64
CA ILE A 77 2.38 -3.88 5.57
C ILE A 77 1.91 -4.55 6.85
N LEU A 78 1.14 -5.62 6.70
CA LEU A 78 0.69 -6.44 7.83
C LEU A 78 1.37 -7.80 7.75
N THR A 79 2.34 -8.04 8.63
CA THR A 79 3.03 -9.33 8.73
C THR A 79 3.67 -9.46 10.11
N ASN A 80 3.83 -10.69 10.55
CA ASN A 80 4.57 -11.01 11.78
C ASN A 80 5.94 -11.59 11.49
N ARG A 81 6.38 -11.58 10.23
CA ARG A 81 7.66 -12.13 9.80
C ARG A 81 8.53 -11.03 9.21
N TRP A 82 9.71 -10.82 9.80
CA TRP A 82 10.60 -9.76 9.34
C TRP A 82 11.12 -10.02 7.92
N GLU A 83 11.28 -11.28 7.54
CA GLU A 83 11.72 -11.66 6.19
C GLU A 83 10.70 -11.22 5.14
N ASP A 84 9.42 -11.48 5.43
CA ASP A 84 8.34 -11.09 4.53
C ASP A 84 8.22 -9.56 4.46
N PHE A 85 8.44 -8.88 5.59
CA PHE A 85 8.45 -7.44 5.63
C PHE A 85 9.53 -6.87 4.71
N LEU A 86 10.75 -7.39 4.79
CA LEU A 86 11.85 -6.91 3.95
C LEU A 86 11.59 -7.13 2.48
N GLN A 87 11.06 -8.30 2.10
CA GLN A 87 10.73 -8.58 0.70
C GLN A 87 9.62 -7.65 0.20
N THR A 88 8.62 -7.40 1.03
CA THR A 88 7.55 -6.47 0.67
C THR A 88 8.08 -5.05 0.50
N CYS A 89 8.99 -4.62 1.37
CA CYS A 89 9.65 -3.32 1.20
C CYS A 89 10.40 -3.24 -0.12
N GLY A 90 11.02 -4.33 -0.56
CA GLY A 90 11.67 -4.39 -1.87
C GLY A 90 10.69 -4.18 -3.02
N ILE A 91 9.53 -4.82 -2.95
CA ILE A 91 8.47 -4.64 -3.95
C ILE A 91 8.01 -3.19 -3.99
N LEU A 92 7.79 -2.60 -2.82
CA LEU A 92 7.34 -1.21 -2.72
C LEU A 92 8.40 -0.24 -3.22
N LYS A 93 9.65 -0.51 -2.92
CA LYS A 93 10.75 0.33 -3.41
C LYS A 93 10.84 0.32 -4.93
N GLU A 94 10.68 -0.84 -5.54
CA GLU A 94 10.66 -0.97 -7.00
C GLU A 94 9.48 -0.21 -7.61
N ALA A 95 8.37 -0.12 -6.89
CA ALA A 95 7.21 0.64 -7.34
C ALA A 95 7.36 2.14 -7.09
N GLY A 96 8.45 2.59 -6.47
CA GLY A 96 8.74 4.01 -6.27
C GLY A 96 8.45 4.56 -4.88
N TYR A 97 8.06 3.73 -3.94
CA TYR A 97 7.84 4.17 -2.56
C TYR A 97 9.17 4.25 -1.81
N ARG A 98 9.22 5.12 -0.82
CA ARG A 98 10.45 5.38 -0.05
C ARG A 98 10.25 5.19 1.44
#